data_27e6e4a0f9f363492cd086683b172677
#
_entry.id   27e6e4a0f9f363492cd086683b172677
#
_cell.length_a   1.000
_cell.length_b   1.000
_cell.length_c   1.000
_cell.angle_alpha   90.00
_cell.angle_beta   90.00
_cell.angle_gamma   90.00
#
_symmetry.space_group_name_H-M   'P 1'
#
loop_
_entity.id
_entity.type
_entity.pdbx_description
1 polymer ?
#
loop_
_entity_poly.entity_id
_entity_poly.type
_entity_poly.pdbx_seq_one_letter_code
_entity_poly.pdbx_strand_id
1 'polypeptide(L)'
;MVHAGTHAMNGLSPLLDLDACRVRQARLRSCMAGRSLDAVVLVAPEHVQYFTGHRWDFRFAPAVAMLPTGETLLVCPDKPLELEQAAATEVRTYVAKRRSTLRTDQREASSAVLGDWLAARGRQARVGVEFSVCPPHVTRLLAGAEVLDVDLDLLALRRRKDPDELVLLRRAIAATGAMYEAARQRIRPGVSELEIFSALQAAAVETCGEMLTGTGNDYACGVRGGPPRTRPCDAGELYILDLGPAYRGYFGDNARTIAVDGRPTDEQLAAWRHVCEALAVVERRARPGVRCRDIYEEVRQWLATAPVGSWSSHLGHGIGLFVHEMPHLNPEWDDVLEAGDVIAVEPALYDPALQCGMRIENNYLVTEAGLELLSPFPLDLALA
;
A
#
# COMPACT_ATOMS: atom_id res chain seq x y z
N MET A 1 -4.14 -14.08 36.49
CA MET A 1 -3.02 -13.12 36.30
C MET A 1 -2.35 -13.44 35.03
N VAL A 2 -2.72 -12.69 33.97
CA VAL A 2 -2.13 -12.80 32.63
C VAL A 2 -1.19 -11.61 32.52
N HIS A 3 0.10 -11.90 32.41
CA HIS A 3 1.10 -10.87 32.18
C HIS A 3 0.86 -10.25 30.77
N ALA A 4 0.29 -9.05 30.76
CA ALA A 4 0.34 -8.17 29.60
C ALA A 4 1.80 -7.71 29.43
N GLY A 5 2.49 -8.34 28.50
CA GLY A 5 3.79 -7.88 28.05
C GLY A 5 3.63 -6.54 27.36
N THR A 6 4.04 -5.47 28.02
CA THR A 6 4.24 -4.14 27.43
C THR A 6 5.35 -4.24 26.38
N HIS A 7 5.01 -4.46 25.13
CA HIS A 7 5.92 -4.22 24.04
C HIS A 7 6.09 -2.71 23.88
N ALA A 8 7.05 -2.18 24.63
CA ALA A 8 7.61 -0.87 24.33
C ALA A 8 8.10 -0.90 22.87
N MET A 9 7.66 0.06 22.07
CA MET A 9 8.13 0.35 20.71
C MET A 9 9.63 0.66 20.73
N ASN A 10 10.47 -0.33 20.97
CA ASN A 10 11.87 -0.26 20.64
C ASN A 10 11.98 -0.50 19.13
N GLY A 11 12.29 0.55 18.36
CA GLY A 11 12.40 0.55 16.91
C GLY A 11 13.55 -0.30 16.35
N LEU A 12 13.77 -1.47 16.92
CA LEU A 12 14.88 -2.37 16.63
C LEU A 12 14.42 -3.75 16.13
N SER A 13 13.15 -4.10 16.27
CA SER A 13 12.66 -5.38 15.71
C SER A 13 12.33 -5.25 14.24
N PRO A 14 12.74 -6.22 13.40
CA PRO A 14 12.38 -6.21 11.99
C PRO A 14 10.86 -6.32 11.80
N LEU A 15 10.36 -5.63 10.78
CA LEU A 15 8.94 -5.62 10.41
C LEU A 15 8.58 -6.80 9.49
N LEU A 16 9.56 -7.34 8.79
CA LEU A 16 9.48 -8.44 7.84
C LEU A 16 10.46 -9.55 8.23
N ASP A 17 10.22 -10.74 7.74
CA ASP A 17 11.15 -11.87 7.89
C ASP A 17 12.47 -11.58 7.17
N LEU A 18 13.59 -11.71 7.87
CA LEU A 18 14.91 -11.36 7.34
C LEU A 18 15.39 -12.33 6.27
N ASP A 19 15.00 -13.60 6.34
CA ASP A 19 15.36 -14.57 5.29
C ASP A 19 14.56 -14.31 4.02
N ALA A 20 13.28 -13.94 4.15
CA ALA A 20 12.47 -13.48 3.02
C ALA A 20 13.09 -12.21 2.40
N CYS A 21 13.56 -11.25 3.20
CA CYS A 21 14.27 -10.07 2.70
C CYS A 21 15.53 -10.47 1.91
N ARG A 22 16.32 -11.45 2.39
CA ARG A 22 17.50 -11.97 1.66
C ARG A 22 17.11 -12.64 0.33
N VAL A 23 15.99 -13.35 0.29
CA VAL A 23 15.45 -13.92 -0.97
C VAL A 23 15.06 -12.79 -1.94
N ARG A 24 14.43 -11.72 -1.48
CA ARG A 24 14.12 -10.52 -2.29
C ARG A 24 15.37 -9.85 -2.83
N GLN A 25 16.42 -9.73 -2.03
CA GLN A 25 17.73 -9.25 -2.48
C GLN A 25 18.31 -10.16 -3.59
N ALA A 26 18.17 -11.48 -3.48
CA ALA A 26 18.60 -12.39 -4.53
C ALA A 26 17.83 -12.18 -5.85
N ARG A 27 16.52 -11.94 -5.79
CA ARG A 27 15.70 -11.57 -6.96
C ARG A 27 16.20 -10.26 -7.59
N LEU A 28 16.48 -9.22 -6.78
CA LEU A 28 17.04 -7.96 -7.29
C LEU A 28 18.40 -8.15 -7.93
N ARG A 29 19.29 -8.98 -7.36
CA ARG A 29 20.57 -9.30 -8.00
C ARG A 29 20.40 -9.97 -9.37
N SER A 30 19.37 -10.77 -9.56
CA SER A 30 19.06 -11.33 -10.89
C SER A 30 18.69 -10.23 -11.89
N CYS A 31 17.91 -9.23 -11.47
CA CYS A 31 17.63 -8.05 -12.29
C CYS A 31 18.90 -7.24 -12.58
N MET A 32 19.77 -7.05 -11.58
CA MET A 32 21.05 -6.37 -11.74
C MET A 32 21.94 -7.07 -12.80
N ALA A 33 22.02 -8.40 -12.74
CA ALA A 33 22.78 -9.19 -13.72
C ALA A 33 22.22 -9.01 -15.14
N GLY A 34 20.90 -9.07 -15.31
CA GLY A 34 20.23 -8.85 -16.61
C GLY A 34 20.47 -7.47 -17.22
N ARG A 35 20.72 -6.46 -16.37
CA ARG A 35 20.97 -5.07 -16.76
C ARG A 35 22.45 -4.65 -16.68
N SER A 36 23.34 -5.57 -16.30
CA SER A 36 24.78 -5.32 -16.08
C SER A 36 25.02 -4.17 -15.11
N LEU A 37 24.29 -4.14 -13.98
CA LEU A 37 24.46 -3.14 -12.93
C LEU A 37 25.58 -3.56 -11.97
N ASP A 38 26.49 -2.65 -11.66
CA ASP A 38 27.58 -2.85 -10.68
C ASP A 38 27.11 -2.58 -9.25
N ALA A 39 26.05 -1.77 -9.09
CA ALA A 39 25.40 -1.49 -7.81
C ALA A 39 23.96 -1.09 -8.01
N VAL A 40 23.15 -1.23 -6.94
CA VAL A 40 21.85 -0.57 -6.81
C VAL A 40 21.84 0.22 -5.52
N VAL A 41 21.29 1.44 -5.56
CA VAL A 41 21.11 2.31 -4.40
C VAL A 41 19.63 2.67 -4.26
N LEU A 42 19.06 2.36 -3.11
CA LEU A 42 17.64 2.56 -2.80
C LEU A 42 17.49 3.47 -1.58
N VAL A 43 16.54 4.40 -1.65
CA VAL A 43 16.29 5.41 -0.61
C VAL A 43 14.81 5.55 -0.22
N ALA A 44 13.88 4.96 -0.99
CA ALA A 44 12.48 4.90 -0.60
C ALA A 44 12.32 4.08 0.68
N PRO A 45 11.63 4.59 1.72
CA PRO A 45 11.40 3.85 2.96
C PRO A 45 10.77 2.47 2.73
N GLU A 46 9.93 2.34 1.72
CA GLU A 46 9.28 1.12 1.27
C GLU A 46 10.30 0.08 0.82
N HIS A 47 11.24 0.48 -0.03
CA HIS A 47 12.26 -0.43 -0.55
C HIS A 47 13.34 -0.73 0.49
N VAL A 48 13.69 0.24 1.34
CA VAL A 48 14.55 -0.03 2.51
C VAL A 48 13.90 -1.13 3.36
N GLN A 49 12.60 -1.00 3.68
CA GLN A 49 11.86 -2.02 4.43
C GLN A 49 11.84 -3.36 3.70
N TYR A 50 11.48 -3.36 2.42
CA TYR A 50 11.31 -4.58 1.61
C TYR A 50 12.58 -5.44 1.55
N PHE A 51 13.74 -4.79 1.48
CA PHE A 51 15.02 -5.48 1.34
C PHE A 51 15.78 -5.70 2.65
N THR A 52 15.47 -4.95 3.72
CA THR A 52 16.24 -5.05 4.98
C THR A 52 15.41 -5.43 6.20
N GLY A 53 14.09 -5.42 6.09
CA GLY A 53 13.16 -5.66 7.19
C GLY A 53 12.86 -4.43 8.06
N HIS A 54 13.47 -3.28 7.78
CA HIS A 54 13.35 -2.09 8.63
C HIS A 54 12.80 -0.88 7.89
N ARG A 55 11.99 -0.08 8.60
CA ARG A 55 11.42 1.18 8.12
C ARG A 55 11.66 2.29 9.14
N TRP A 56 11.97 3.45 8.65
CA TRP A 56 12.00 4.69 9.42
C TRP A 56 10.94 5.65 8.91
N ASP A 57 10.49 6.54 9.79
CA ASP A 57 9.53 7.57 9.38
C ASP A 57 10.18 8.66 8.50
N PHE A 58 9.35 9.50 7.89
CA PHE A 58 9.74 10.53 6.92
C PHE A 58 10.79 11.54 7.41
N ARG A 59 11.04 11.61 8.72
CA ARG A 59 12.04 12.52 9.32
C ARG A 59 13.47 12.05 9.11
N PHE A 60 13.66 10.80 8.73
CA PHE A 60 14.96 10.17 8.53
C PHE A 60 15.21 9.85 7.07
N ALA A 61 16.45 9.65 6.72
CA ALA A 61 16.87 9.30 5.35
C ALA A 61 17.73 8.02 5.34
N PRO A 62 17.15 6.84 5.63
CA PRO A 62 17.87 5.59 5.47
C PRO A 62 18.21 5.35 4.00
N ALA A 63 19.21 4.50 3.75
CA ALA A 63 19.58 4.08 2.40
C ALA A 63 20.08 2.63 2.40
N VAL A 64 19.90 1.96 1.26
CA VAL A 64 20.43 0.63 1.01
C VAL A 64 21.30 0.68 -0.24
N ALA A 65 22.47 0.04 -0.20
CA ALA A 65 23.24 -0.26 -1.39
C ALA A 65 23.47 -1.75 -1.50
N MET A 66 23.35 -2.30 -2.71
CA MET A 66 23.59 -3.71 -3.01
C MET A 66 24.54 -3.86 -4.17
N LEU A 67 25.44 -4.83 -4.06
CA LEU A 67 26.36 -5.23 -5.12
C LEU A 67 25.99 -6.61 -5.67
N PRO A 68 26.38 -6.94 -6.91
CA PRO A 68 26.17 -8.27 -7.50
C PRO A 68 26.81 -9.40 -6.69
N THR A 69 27.86 -9.10 -5.92
CA THR A 69 28.54 -10.04 -5.02
C THR A 69 27.66 -10.53 -3.87
N GLY A 70 26.55 -9.84 -3.58
CA GLY A 70 25.68 -10.10 -2.43
C GLY A 70 25.96 -9.20 -1.22
N GLU A 71 27.01 -8.38 -1.28
CA GLU A 71 27.22 -7.35 -0.26
C GLU A 71 26.06 -6.36 -0.24
N THR A 72 25.49 -6.15 0.94
CA THR A 72 24.36 -5.25 1.17
C THR A 72 24.67 -4.34 2.35
N LEU A 73 24.72 -3.04 2.09
CA LEU A 73 24.84 -2.01 3.11
C LEU A 73 23.42 -1.52 3.50
N LEU A 74 23.19 -1.41 4.80
CA LEU A 74 22.10 -0.59 5.33
C LEU A 74 22.69 0.64 6.02
N VAL A 75 22.33 1.83 5.55
CA VAL A 75 22.60 3.10 6.24
C VAL A 75 21.36 3.50 7.02
N CYS A 76 21.48 3.64 8.35
CA CYS A 76 20.36 3.96 9.23
C CYS A 76 20.70 5.13 10.19
N PRO A 77 19.68 5.82 10.77
CA PRO A 77 19.93 6.92 11.69
C PRO A 77 20.32 6.45 13.09
N ASP A 78 21.14 7.25 13.77
CA ASP A 78 21.48 7.24 15.18
C ASP A 78 22.07 5.94 15.75
N LYS A 79 21.24 4.99 16.17
CA LYS A 79 21.71 3.75 16.81
C LYS A 79 21.93 2.65 15.80
N PRO A 80 23.08 1.97 15.82
CA PRO A 80 23.28 0.81 14.98
C PRO A 80 22.29 -0.29 15.37
N LEU A 81 21.75 -0.97 14.36
CA LEU A 81 21.13 -2.27 14.52
C LEU A 81 22.24 -3.31 14.68
N GLU A 82 22.02 -4.29 15.53
CA GLU A 82 22.85 -5.49 15.48
C GLU A 82 22.71 -6.14 14.10
N LEU A 83 23.79 -6.68 13.56
CA LEU A 83 23.78 -7.19 12.20
C LEU A 83 22.75 -8.31 12.00
N GLU A 84 22.52 -9.12 13.03
CA GLU A 84 21.54 -10.19 13.06
C GLU A 84 20.07 -9.68 13.00
N GLN A 85 19.87 -8.41 13.28
CA GLN A 85 18.53 -7.79 13.27
C GLN A 85 18.17 -7.18 11.91
N ALA A 86 19.04 -7.20 10.92
CA ALA A 86 18.80 -6.66 9.60
C ALA A 86 19.22 -7.63 8.48
N ALA A 87 18.50 -7.64 7.37
CA ALA A 87 18.94 -8.34 6.16
C ALA A 87 19.99 -7.48 5.44
N ALA A 88 21.17 -7.40 6.00
CA ALA A 88 22.32 -6.69 5.46
C ALA A 88 23.62 -7.44 5.78
N THR A 89 24.68 -7.21 5.00
CA THR A 89 26.03 -7.71 5.31
C THR A 89 26.81 -6.69 6.12
N GLU A 90 26.38 -5.43 6.08
CA GLU A 90 26.99 -4.34 6.84
C GLU A 90 25.90 -3.31 7.20
N VAL A 91 25.94 -2.82 8.45
CA VAL A 91 25.07 -1.74 8.94
C VAL A 91 25.96 -0.58 9.36
N ARG A 92 25.70 0.59 8.80
CA ARG A 92 26.36 1.85 9.18
C ARG A 92 25.32 2.88 9.62
N THR A 93 25.71 3.72 10.56
CA THR A 93 24.86 4.82 11.01
C THR A 93 25.36 6.17 10.52
N TYR A 94 24.42 7.09 10.31
CA TYR A 94 24.73 8.50 10.21
C TYR A 94 24.18 9.23 11.44
N VAL A 95 24.79 10.35 11.82
CA VAL A 95 24.35 11.17 12.94
C VAL A 95 23.10 11.94 12.51
N ALA A 96 21.92 11.45 12.90
CA ALA A 96 20.63 12.06 12.55
C ALA A 96 20.20 13.18 13.49
N LYS A 97 20.77 13.23 14.71
CA LYS A 97 20.46 14.23 15.75
C LYS A 97 21.72 14.86 16.32
N ARG A 98 21.63 16.15 16.68
CA ARG A 98 22.63 16.85 17.48
C ARG A 98 21.97 17.31 18.76
N ARG A 99 22.40 16.79 19.92
CA ARG A 99 21.79 17.09 21.24
C ARG A 99 20.26 16.94 21.22
N SER A 100 19.75 15.80 20.70
CA SER A 100 18.33 15.47 20.53
C SER A 100 17.56 16.27 19.46
N THR A 101 18.15 17.27 18.84
CA THR A 101 17.56 18.02 17.72
C THR A 101 17.85 17.31 16.40
N LEU A 102 16.82 17.04 15.61
CA LEU A 102 16.98 16.48 14.27
C LEU A 102 17.79 17.43 13.38
N ARG A 103 18.72 16.88 12.62
CA ARG A 103 19.41 17.63 11.55
C ARG A 103 18.42 17.91 10.42
N THR A 104 18.56 19.05 9.77
CA THR A 104 17.83 19.41 8.56
C THR A 104 18.41 18.77 7.30
N ASP A 105 19.68 18.39 7.35
CA ASP A 105 20.48 17.81 6.26
C ASP A 105 20.58 16.26 6.36
N GLN A 106 19.50 15.59 6.72
CA GLN A 106 19.44 14.12 6.88
C GLN A 106 19.97 13.37 5.66
N ARG A 107 19.55 13.80 4.46
CA ARG A 107 19.92 13.16 3.20
C ARG A 107 21.42 13.31 2.90
N GLU A 108 21.99 14.47 3.18
CA GLU A 108 23.44 14.70 3.01
C GLU A 108 24.23 13.79 3.95
N ALA A 109 23.84 13.74 5.24
CA ALA A 109 24.51 12.92 6.24
C ALA A 109 24.47 11.42 5.91
N SER A 110 23.31 10.92 5.48
CA SER A 110 23.16 9.53 5.04
C SER A 110 23.99 9.24 3.78
N SER A 111 23.92 10.14 2.79
CA SER A 111 24.65 10.00 1.53
C SER A 111 26.16 10.01 1.72
N ALA A 112 26.70 10.76 2.69
CA ALA A 112 28.13 10.73 2.98
C ALA A 112 28.59 9.31 3.40
N VAL A 113 27.86 8.68 4.31
CA VAL A 113 28.15 7.30 4.77
C VAL A 113 28.05 6.30 3.61
N LEU A 114 27.02 6.44 2.77
CA LEU A 114 26.84 5.65 1.56
C LEU A 114 28.01 5.83 0.59
N GLY A 115 28.43 7.08 0.36
CA GLY A 115 29.54 7.41 -0.54
C GLY A 115 30.86 6.82 -0.10
N ASP A 116 31.20 6.87 1.19
CA ASP A 116 32.39 6.26 1.77
C ASP A 116 32.39 4.72 1.54
N TRP A 117 31.22 4.09 1.68
CA TRP A 117 31.09 2.65 1.46
C TRP A 117 31.28 2.26 0.01
N LEU A 118 30.68 3.00 -0.92
CA LEU A 118 30.81 2.77 -2.37
C LEU A 118 32.27 3.01 -2.82
N ALA A 119 32.87 4.11 -2.37
CA ALA A 119 34.26 4.47 -2.74
C ALA A 119 35.27 3.38 -2.32
N ALA A 120 35.09 2.77 -1.14
CA ALA A 120 35.93 1.69 -0.65
C ALA A 120 35.88 0.40 -1.52
N ARG A 121 34.86 0.28 -2.37
CA ARG A 121 34.64 -0.89 -3.26
C ARG A 121 35.00 -0.63 -4.72
N GLY A 122 35.67 0.47 -4.97
CA GLY A 122 36.11 0.85 -6.30
C GLY A 122 35.03 1.53 -7.13
N ARG A 123 35.33 1.71 -8.42
CA ARG A 123 34.45 2.42 -9.34
C ARG A 123 33.25 1.53 -9.73
N GLN A 124 32.04 2.01 -9.54
CA GLN A 124 30.84 1.47 -10.14
C GLN A 124 30.56 2.24 -11.45
N ALA A 125 30.58 1.54 -12.58
CA ALA A 125 30.37 2.16 -13.90
C ALA A 125 28.88 2.31 -14.23
N ARG A 126 28.04 1.38 -13.73
CA ARG A 126 26.60 1.33 -14.00
C ARG A 126 25.84 1.13 -12.69
N VAL A 127 25.05 2.12 -12.29
CA VAL A 127 24.34 2.11 -10.98
C VAL A 127 22.84 2.31 -11.17
N GLY A 128 22.06 1.36 -10.67
CA GLY A 128 20.61 1.47 -10.59
C GLY A 128 20.17 2.34 -9.42
N VAL A 129 19.26 3.27 -9.65
CA VAL A 129 18.62 4.08 -8.59
C VAL A 129 17.13 4.24 -8.88
N GLU A 130 16.36 4.60 -7.85
CA GLU A 130 14.94 4.95 -7.94
C GLU A 130 14.80 6.38 -8.48
N PHE A 131 14.57 6.56 -9.78
CA PHE A 131 14.46 7.91 -10.36
C PHE A 131 13.34 8.73 -9.75
N SER A 132 12.25 8.09 -9.33
CA SER A 132 11.09 8.75 -8.71
C SER A 132 11.42 9.46 -7.38
N VAL A 133 12.45 9.01 -6.63
CA VAL A 133 12.74 9.49 -5.27
C VAL A 133 14.23 9.73 -4.99
N CYS A 134 15.12 9.39 -5.91
CA CYS A 134 16.57 9.53 -5.71
C CYS A 134 16.98 11.00 -5.53
N PRO A 135 17.54 11.39 -4.37
CA PRO A 135 17.91 12.78 -4.14
C PRO A 135 19.22 13.15 -4.85
N PRO A 136 19.42 14.44 -5.18
CA PRO A 136 20.67 14.93 -5.75
C PRO A 136 21.93 14.62 -4.91
N HIS A 137 21.77 14.43 -3.61
CA HIS A 137 22.87 14.01 -2.73
C HIS A 137 23.43 12.65 -3.11
N VAL A 138 22.59 11.70 -3.51
CA VAL A 138 23.00 10.39 -3.99
C VAL A 138 23.57 10.49 -5.41
N THR A 139 22.89 11.16 -6.33
CA THR A 139 23.36 11.26 -7.73
C THR A 139 24.73 11.93 -7.85
N ARG A 140 25.05 12.88 -6.96
CA ARG A 140 26.42 13.47 -6.91
C ARG A 140 27.51 12.46 -6.54
N LEU A 141 27.22 11.47 -5.69
CA LEU A 141 28.16 10.40 -5.36
C LEU A 141 28.48 9.50 -6.56
N LEU A 142 27.54 9.43 -7.49
CA LEU A 142 27.60 8.58 -8.67
C LEU A 142 28.16 9.32 -9.90
N ALA A 143 28.81 10.48 -9.68
CA ALA A 143 29.40 11.25 -10.77
C ALA A 143 30.42 10.41 -11.57
N GLY A 144 30.20 10.31 -12.89
CA GLY A 144 31.00 9.47 -13.79
C GLY A 144 30.54 8.01 -13.91
N ALA A 145 29.46 7.62 -13.25
CA ALA A 145 28.72 6.39 -13.53
C ALA A 145 27.58 6.64 -14.52
N GLU A 146 27.19 5.62 -15.26
CA GLU A 146 25.89 5.58 -15.94
C GLU A 146 24.82 5.25 -14.89
N VAL A 147 23.92 6.20 -14.64
CA VAL A 147 22.84 6.05 -13.69
C VAL A 147 21.58 5.59 -14.41
N LEU A 148 20.99 4.50 -13.96
CA LEU A 148 19.88 3.80 -14.60
C LEU A 148 18.67 3.75 -13.66
N ASP A 149 17.49 3.97 -14.22
CA ASP A 149 16.24 3.81 -13.50
C ASP A 149 15.91 2.33 -13.23
N VAL A 150 15.58 2.01 -11.98
CA VAL A 150 15.16 0.66 -11.54
C VAL A 150 13.73 0.65 -10.97
N ASP A 151 12.97 1.73 -11.09
CA ASP A 151 11.62 1.81 -10.54
C ASP A 151 10.71 0.68 -11.04
N LEU A 152 10.70 0.41 -12.34
CA LEU A 152 9.87 -0.66 -12.92
C LEU A 152 10.32 -2.06 -12.48
N ASP A 153 11.63 -2.29 -12.31
CA ASP A 153 12.14 -3.56 -11.78
C ASP A 153 11.65 -3.78 -10.33
N LEU A 154 11.69 -2.73 -9.51
CA LEU A 154 11.23 -2.79 -8.12
C LEU A 154 9.71 -3.00 -8.01
N LEU A 155 8.94 -2.34 -8.86
CA LEU A 155 7.49 -2.55 -8.95
C LEU A 155 7.17 -4.01 -9.32
N ALA A 156 7.85 -4.56 -10.32
CA ALA A 156 7.67 -5.95 -10.73
C ALA A 156 8.06 -6.94 -9.62
N LEU A 157 9.16 -6.68 -8.88
CA LEU A 157 9.58 -7.53 -7.76
C LEU A 157 8.58 -7.57 -6.60
N ARG A 158 7.91 -6.42 -6.29
CA ARG A 158 6.92 -6.31 -5.21
C ARG A 158 5.56 -6.87 -5.58
N ARG A 159 5.31 -7.10 -6.85
CA ARG A 159 4.03 -7.56 -7.36
C ARG A 159 3.59 -8.86 -6.69
N ARG A 160 4.47 -9.88 -6.69
CA ARG A 160 4.22 -11.15 -6.02
C ARG A 160 4.53 -11.03 -4.53
N LYS A 161 3.50 -11.17 -3.68
CA LYS A 161 3.64 -11.08 -2.23
C LYS A 161 4.17 -12.37 -1.62
N ASP A 162 5.21 -12.23 -0.82
CA ASP A 162 5.74 -13.33 -0.02
C ASP A 162 4.88 -13.55 1.25
N PRO A 163 4.96 -14.73 1.91
CA PRO A 163 4.11 -15.05 3.05
C PRO A 163 4.18 -14.04 4.22
N ASP A 164 5.34 -13.45 4.49
CA ASP A 164 5.53 -12.45 5.55
C ASP A 164 4.84 -11.11 5.21
N GLU A 165 4.80 -10.72 3.93
CA GLU A 165 4.04 -9.56 3.44
C GLU A 165 2.54 -9.79 3.59
N LEU A 166 2.06 -10.99 3.24
CA LEU A 166 0.63 -11.36 3.38
C LEU A 166 0.16 -11.30 4.82
N VAL A 167 1.01 -11.60 5.82
CA VAL A 167 0.67 -11.43 7.25
C VAL A 167 0.38 -9.96 7.56
N LEU A 168 1.18 -9.02 7.05
CA LEU A 168 0.99 -7.59 7.28
C LEU A 168 -0.22 -7.04 6.53
N LEU A 169 -0.40 -7.45 5.27
CA LEU A 169 -1.59 -7.12 4.46
C LEU A 169 -2.89 -7.58 5.12
N ARG A 170 -2.95 -8.84 5.55
CA ARG A 170 -4.14 -9.37 6.26
C ARG A 170 -4.42 -8.61 7.55
N ARG A 171 -3.39 -8.14 8.25
CA ARG A 171 -3.57 -7.32 9.46
C ARG A 171 -4.14 -5.94 9.12
N ALA A 172 -3.65 -5.29 8.05
CA ALA A 172 -4.19 -4.02 7.56
C ALA A 172 -5.65 -4.17 7.10
N ILE A 173 -5.96 -5.23 6.34
CA ILE A 173 -7.33 -5.53 5.90
C ILE A 173 -8.24 -5.81 7.11
N ALA A 174 -7.78 -6.54 8.13
CA ALA A 174 -8.55 -6.75 9.35
C ALA A 174 -8.85 -5.43 10.09
N ALA A 175 -7.90 -4.48 10.08
CA ALA A 175 -8.14 -3.14 10.63
C ALA A 175 -9.21 -2.38 9.83
N THR A 176 -9.25 -2.50 8.50
CA THR A 176 -10.33 -1.96 7.66
C THR A 176 -11.67 -2.56 8.04
N GLY A 177 -11.75 -3.87 8.30
CA GLY A 177 -12.97 -4.52 8.79
C GLY A 177 -13.47 -3.92 10.12
N ALA A 178 -12.56 -3.70 11.08
CA ALA A 178 -12.91 -3.07 12.35
C ALA A 178 -13.38 -1.61 12.17
N MET A 179 -12.82 -0.88 11.19
CA MET A 179 -13.30 0.46 10.85
C MET A 179 -14.74 0.40 10.32
N TYR A 180 -15.10 -0.56 9.46
CA TYR A 180 -16.50 -0.71 9.00
C TYR A 180 -17.46 -1.06 10.14
N GLU A 181 -17.07 -1.91 11.07
CA GLU A 181 -17.89 -2.18 12.26
C GLU A 181 -18.11 -0.91 13.09
N ALA A 182 -17.07 -0.09 13.29
CA ALA A 182 -17.19 1.19 13.97
C ALA A 182 -18.05 2.18 13.18
N ALA A 183 -17.97 2.20 11.84
CA ALA A 183 -18.80 3.00 10.96
C ALA A 183 -20.28 2.65 11.13
N ARG A 184 -20.63 1.36 11.02
CA ARG A 184 -22.02 0.86 11.16
C ARG A 184 -22.66 1.26 12.48
N GLN A 185 -21.88 1.29 13.56
CA GLN A 185 -22.39 1.69 14.88
C GLN A 185 -22.61 3.19 15.03
N ARG A 186 -22.01 4.04 14.21
CA ARG A 186 -21.95 5.49 14.42
C ARG A 186 -22.63 6.29 13.33
N ILE A 187 -22.67 5.81 12.09
CA ILE A 187 -23.28 6.53 10.97
C ILE A 187 -24.77 6.63 11.21
N ARG A 188 -25.26 7.87 11.28
CA ARG A 188 -26.66 8.26 11.35
C ARG A 188 -26.80 9.74 11.00
N PRO A 189 -27.98 10.22 10.63
CA PRO A 189 -28.20 11.64 10.41
C PRO A 189 -27.79 12.49 11.62
N GLY A 190 -27.11 13.60 11.36
CA GLY A 190 -26.64 14.55 12.38
C GLY A 190 -25.26 14.29 12.95
N VAL A 191 -24.62 13.14 12.69
CA VAL A 191 -23.23 12.89 13.11
C VAL A 191 -22.26 13.50 12.10
N SER A 192 -21.22 14.18 12.57
CA SER A 192 -20.24 14.80 11.68
C SER A 192 -19.26 13.78 11.09
N GLU A 193 -18.77 14.07 9.86
CA GLU A 193 -17.75 13.22 9.21
C GLU A 193 -16.47 13.11 10.04
N LEU A 194 -16.08 14.17 10.78
CA LEU A 194 -14.92 14.13 11.68
C LEU A 194 -15.11 13.21 12.88
N GLU A 195 -16.33 13.14 13.45
CA GLU A 195 -16.62 12.18 14.52
C GLU A 195 -16.52 10.73 14.01
N ILE A 196 -17.06 10.48 12.81
CA ILE A 196 -16.94 9.17 12.16
C ILE A 196 -15.45 8.86 11.94
N PHE A 197 -14.72 9.74 11.26
CA PHE A 197 -13.27 9.56 11.00
C PHE A 197 -12.48 9.23 12.26
N SER A 198 -12.69 9.98 13.34
CA SER A 198 -11.97 9.74 14.61
C SER A 198 -12.26 8.35 15.18
N ALA A 199 -13.50 7.89 15.10
CA ALA A 199 -13.88 6.55 15.55
C ALA A 199 -13.26 5.45 14.68
N LEU A 200 -13.20 5.65 13.36
CA LEU A 200 -12.59 4.71 12.43
C LEU A 200 -11.08 4.59 12.70
N GLN A 201 -10.39 5.71 12.89
CA GLN A 201 -8.96 5.70 13.23
C GLN A 201 -8.68 4.98 14.55
N ALA A 202 -9.52 5.20 15.58
CA ALA A 202 -9.40 4.50 16.87
C ALA A 202 -9.54 2.99 16.70
N ALA A 203 -10.56 2.52 15.96
CA ALA A 203 -10.79 1.10 15.72
C ALA A 203 -9.61 0.43 14.98
N ALA A 204 -9.03 1.13 13.99
CA ALA A 204 -7.87 0.62 13.27
C ALA A 204 -6.63 0.52 14.17
N VAL A 205 -6.35 1.56 14.97
CA VAL A 205 -5.21 1.57 15.91
C VAL A 205 -5.35 0.47 16.97
N GLU A 206 -6.55 0.30 17.54
CA GLU A 206 -6.86 -0.77 18.50
C GLU A 206 -6.64 -2.16 17.88
N THR A 207 -7.09 -2.35 16.63
CA THR A 207 -6.90 -3.61 15.90
C THR A 207 -5.44 -3.87 15.60
N CYS A 208 -4.69 -2.88 15.14
CA CYS A 208 -3.26 -3.02 14.85
C CYS A 208 -2.41 -3.19 16.12
N GLY A 209 -2.84 -2.61 17.25
CA GLY A 209 -2.09 -2.58 18.51
C GLY A 209 -0.90 -1.61 18.48
N GLU A 210 -0.80 -0.78 17.44
CA GLU A 210 0.25 0.23 17.23
C GLU A 210 -0.25 1.35 16.31
N MET A 211 0.51 2.43 16.21
CA MET A 211 0.21 3.56 15.33
C MET A 211 0.25 3.13 13.87
N LEU A 212 -0.75 3.56 13.09
CA LEU A 212 -0.77 3.34 11.65
C LEU A 212 0.35 4.10 10.94
N THR A 213 0.85 3.53 9.84
CA THR A 213 1.84 4.19 8.98
C THR A 213 1.21 4.96 7.82
N GLY A 214 -0.09 4.82 7.62
CA GLY A 214 -0.89 5.53 6.62
C GLY A 214 -2.38 5.34 6.85
N THR A 215 -3.20 6.06 6.10
CA THR A 215 -4.67 5.98 6.14
C THR A 215 -5.22 6.15 4.73
N GLY A 216 -6.48 5.78 4.51
CA GLY A 216 -7.21 6.05 3.25
C GLY A 216 -7.53 7.53 3.07
N ASN A 217 -8.21 7.85 1.99
CA ASN A 217 -8.41 9.23 1.53
C ASN A 217 -9.87 9.66 1.43
N ASP A 218 -10.86 8.74 1.43
CA ASP A 218 -12.26 9.09 1.24
C ASP A 218 -13.09 8.87 2.50
N TYR A 219 -13.44 10.01 3.11
CA TYR A 219 -14.20 10.10 4.36
C TYR A 219 -15.29 11.17 4.29
N ALA A 220 -15.61 11.67 3.08
CA ALA A 220 -16.61 12.70 2.90
C ALA A 220 -17.96 12.10 2.45
N CYS A 221 -19.04 12.39 3.19
CA CYS A 221 -20.40 11.90 2.93
C CYS A 221 -21.11 12.70 1.84
N GLY A 222 -21.98 12.07 1.05
CA GLY A 222 -22.78 12.72 0.02
C GLY A 222 -21.98 13.26 -1.18
N VAL A 223 -20.72 12.82 -1.33
CA VAL A 223 -19.82 13.15 -2.45
C VAL A 223 -19.01 11.93 -2.84
N ARG A 224 -18.32 11.98 -3.99
CA ARG A 224 -17.57 10.82 -4.52
C ARG A 224 -16.38 10.41 -3.67
N GLY A 225 -15.86 11.31 -2.84
CA GLY A 225 -14.71 11.09 -1.98
C GLY A 225 -14.17 12.39 -1.43
N GLY A 226 -13.09 12.30 -0.66
CA GLY A 226 -12.36 13.42 -0.09
C GLY A 226 -12.20 13.35 1.43
N PRO A 227 -11.46 14.30 2.03
CA PRO A 227 -11.18 14.30 3.46
C PRO A 227 -12.45 14.57 4.29
N PRO A 228 -12.49 14.13 5.55
CA PRO A 228 -13.62 14.34 6.43
C PRO A 228 -13.83 15.83 6.74
N ARG A 229 -15.08 16.27 6.76
CA ARG A 229 -15.49 17.66 7.02
C ARG A 229 -16.19 17.76 8.36
N THR A 230 -16.39 18.99 8.85
CA THR A 230 -17.16 19.26 10.08
C THR A 230 -18.67 19.14 9.89
N ARG A 231 -19.17 19.07 8.64
CA ARG A 231 -20.61 18.97 8.37
C ARG A 231 -21.20 17.67 8.92
N PRO A 232 -22.45 17.69 9.40
CA PRO A 232 -23.20 16.48 9.71
C PRO A 232 -23.59 15.74 8.43
N CYS A 233 -23.76 14.43 8.53
CA CYS A 233 -24.38 13.61 7.50
C CYS A 233 -25.90 13.82 7.50
N ASP A 234 -26.52 13.85 6.33
CA ASP A 234 -27.96 14.04 6.17
C ASP A 234 -28.67 12.72 5.82
N ALA A 235 -29.94 12.60 6.17
CA ALA A 235 -30.77 11.46 5.79
C ALA A 235 -30.89 11.36 4.26
N GLY A 236 -30.87 10.13 3.73
CA GLY A 236 -30.94 9.84 2.29
C GLY A 236 -29.60 9.90 1.58
N GLU A 237 -28.53 10.41 2.20
CA GLU A 237 -27.17 10.39 1.62
C GLU A 237 -26.58 8.97 1.62
N LEU A 238 -25.73 8.74 0.63
CA LEU A 238 -24.79 7.62 0.64
C LEU A 238 -23.44 8.10 1.15
N TYR A 239 -22.82 7.29 2.00
CA TYR A 239 -21.48 7.53 2.53
C TYR A 239 -20.51 6.51 1.93
N ILE A 240 -19.71 6.95 0.97
CA ILE A 240 -18.59 6.17 0.46
C ILE A 240 -17.45 6.32 1.46
N LEU A 241 -17.06 5.22 2.07
CA LEU A 241 -15.88 5.12 2.91
C LEU A 241 -14.85 4.29 2.17
N ASP A 242 -13.81 4.96 1.68
CA ASP A 242 -12.66 4.31 1.05
C ASP A 242 -11.49 4.37 2.03
N LEU A 243 -11.34 3.25 2.73
CA LEU A 243 -10.50 3.11 3.89
C LEU A 243 -9.19 2.39 3.51
N GLY A 244 -8.07 2.93 3.90
CA GLY A 244 -6.77 2.35 3.59
C GLY A 244 -5.82 2.46 4.78
N PRO A 245 -6.15 1.85 5.97
CA PRO A 245 -5.20 1.85 7.07
C PRO A 245 -3.96 1.09 6.66
N ALA A 246 -2.78 1.69 6.89
CA ALA A 246 -1.52 1.02 6.62
C ALA A 246 -0.90 0.49 7.92
N TYR A 247 -0.72 -0.83 7.99
CA TYR A 247 -0.02 -1.50 9.07
C TYR A 247 1.40 -1.83 8.66
N ARG A 248 2.36 -1.21 9.34
CA ARG A 248 3.79 -1.42 9.07
C ARG A 248 4.13 -1.25 7.58
N GLY A 249 3.54 -0.24 6.93
CA GLY A 249 3.75 0.10 5.53
C GLY A 249 2.83 -0.59 4.54
N TYR A 250 2.11 -1.65 4.90
CA TYR A 250 1.20 -2.38 4.01
C TYR A 250 -0.23 -1.86 4.15
N PHE A 251 -0.87 -1.54 3.03
CA PHE A 251 -2.19 -0.92 2.95
C PHE A 251 -3.32 -1.96 2.93
N GLY A 252 -4.41 -1.66 3.65
CA GLY A 252 -5.65 -2.43 3.63
C GLY A 252 -6.75 -1.69 2.86
N ASP A 253 -6.42 -1.23 1.65
CA ASP A 253 -7.28 -0.43 0.77
C ASP A 253 -8.58 -1.13 0.43
N ASN A 254 -9.72 -0.51 0.79
CA ASN A 254 -11.03 -1.11 0.58
C ASN A 254 -12.15 -0.07 0.70
N ALA A 255 -13.13 -0.12 -0.19
CA ALA A 255 -14.27 0.78 -0.18
C ALA A 255 -15.59 0.07 0.12
N ARG A 256 -16.43 0.73 0.92
CA ARG A 256 -17.84 0.39 1.16
C ARG A 256 -18.70 1.64 1.09
N THR A 257 -19.92 1.45 0.63
CA THR A 257 -20.94 2.50 0.66
C THR A 257 -22.00 2.15 1.69
N ILE A 258 -22.41 3.13 2.50
CA ILE A 258 -23.41 2.98 3.57
C ILE A 258 -24.50 4.03 3.38
N ALA A 259 -25.77 3.65 3.43
CA ALA A 259 -26.89 4.59 3.49
C ALA A 259 -26.99 5.19 4.90
N VAL A 260 -26.89 6.51 5.02
CA VAL A 260 -26.74 7.22 6.32
C VAL A 260 -27.89 6.97 7.28
N ASP A 261 -29.11 6.87 6.78
CA ASP A 261 -30.32 6.59 7.59
C ASP A 261 -30.76 5.12 7.56
N GLY A 262 -29.94 4.24 6.95
CA GLY A 262 -30.25 2.83 6.78
C GLY A 262 -31.42 2.52 5.83
N ARG A 263 -31.88 3.50 5.05
CA ARG A 263 -33.06 3.42 4.16
C ARG A 263 -32.70 3.77 2.72
N PRO A 264 -31.92 2.92 2.02
CA PRO A 264 -31.57 3.18 0.63
C PRO A 264 -32.83 3.19 -0.25
N THR A 265 -32.86 4.05 -1.26
CA THR A 265 -33.93 4.10 -2.26
C THR A 265 -33.89 2.87 -3.18
N ASP A 266 -34.97 2.64 -3.92
CA ASP A 266 -35.02 1.53 -4.92
C ASP A 266 -33.94 1.72 -6.00
N GLU A 267 -33.64 2.94 -6.41
CA GLU A 267 -32.58 3.26 -7.39
C GLU A 267 -31.19 2.97 -6.80
N GLN A 268 -30.95 3.36 -5.54
CA GLN A 268 -29.70 3.03 -4.85
C GLN A 268 -29.53 1.51 -4.70
N LEU A 269 -30.57 0.77 -4.37
CA LEU A 269 -30.56 -0.70 -4.30
C LEU A 269 -30.35 -1.35 -5.67
N ALA A 270 -30.92 -0.79 -6.73
CA ALA A 270 -30.71 -1.30 -8.09
C ALA A 270 -29.26 -1.09 -8.54
N ALA A 271 -28.68 0.08 -8.31
CA ALA A 271 -27.29 0.36 -8.60
C ALA A 271 -26.35 -0.52 -7.76
N TRP A 272 -26.64 -0.70 -6.46
CA TRP A 272 -25.88 -1.56 -5.57
C TRP A 272 -25.81 -3.00 -6.07
N ARG A 273 -26.95 -3.61 -6.44
CA ARG A 273 -26.98 -4.96 -7.02
C ARG A 273 -26.11 -5.06 -8.27
N HIS A 274 -26.13 -4.03 -9.10
CA HIS A 274 -25.37 -3.98 -10.34
C HIS A 274 -23.86 -3.89 -10.10
N VAL A 275 -23.43 -3.11 -9.11
CA VAL A 275 -22.02 -3.01 -8.70
C VAL A 275 -21.54 -4.31 -8.04
N CYS A 276 -22.35 -4.94 -7.18
CA CYS A 276 -22.01 -6.23 -6.60
C CYS A 276 -21.85 -7.33 -7.67
N GLU A 277 -22.69 -7.34 -8.72
CA GLU A 277 -22.54 -8.28 -9.82
C GLU A 277 -21.28 -8.03 -10.65
N ALA A 278 -20.79 -6.79 -10.73
CA ALA A 278 -19.51 -6.49 -11.37
C ALA A 278 -18.32 -7.15 -10.62
N LEU A 279 -18.35 -7.25 -9.28
CA LEU A 279 -17.38 -8.05 -8.52
C LEU A 279 -17.45 -9.53 -8.89
N ALA A 280 -18.67 -10.08 -9.00
CA ALA A 280 -18.87 -11.47 -9.41
C ALA A 280 -18.37 -11.74 -10.85
N VAL A 281 -18.42 -10.76 -11.76
CA VAL A 281 -17.78 -10.85 -13.10
C VAL A 281 -16.28 -11.06 -12.95
N VAL A 282 -15.62 -10.23 -12.11
CA VAL A 282 -14.17 -10.36 -11.87
C VAL A 282 -13.83 -11.70 -11.24
N GLU A 283 -14.57 -12.15 -10.22
CA GLU A 283 -14.35 -13.43 -9.53
C GLU A 283 -14.43 -14.63 -10.48
N ARG A 284 -15.35 -14.61 -11.42
CA ARG A 284 -15.48 -15.67 -12.44
C ARG A 284 -14.33 -15.66 -13.46
N ARG A 285 -13.77 -14.49 -13.73
CA ARG A 285 -12.83 -14.30 -14.84
C ARG A 285 -11.37 -14.32 -14.41
N ALA A 286 -11.05 -13.73 -13.25
CA ALA A 286 -9.69 -13.50 -12.81
C ALA A 286 -9.00 -14.79 -12.35
N ARG A 287 -7.88 -15.10 -12.98
CA ARG A 287 -6.97 -16.21 -12.67
C ARG A 287 -5.62 -15.95 -13.32
N PRO A 288 -4.54 -16.62 -12.92
CA PRO A 288 -3.24 -16.48 -13.57
C PRO A 288 -3.32 -16.65 -15.09
N GLY A 289 -2.61 -15.81 -15.83
CA GLY A 289 -2.59 -15.82 -17.29
C GLY A 289 -3.69 -14.97 -17.96
N VAL A 290 -4.65 -14.44 -17.22
CA VAL A 290 -5.69 -13.55 -17.78
C VAL A 290 -5.15 -12.11 -17.85
N ARG A 291 -5.35 -11.43 -18.96
CA ARG A 291 -4.97 -10.03 -19.14
C ARG A 291 -5.90 -9.12 -18.35
N CYS A 292 -5.34 -8.18 -17.62
CA CYS A 292 -6.11 -7.25 -16.80
C CYS A 292 -7.07 -6.39 -17.63
N ARG A 293 -6.66 -5.98 -18.83
CA ARG A 293 -7.52 -5.23 -19.77
C ARG A 293 -8.76 -6.02 -20.22
N ASP A 294 -8.69 -7.35 -20.33
CA ASP A 294 -9.83 -8.17 -20.72
C ASP A 294 -10.88 -8.21 -19.62
N ILE A 295 -10.44 -8.29 -18.34
CA ILE A 295 -11.32 -8.18 -17.18
C ILE A 295 -11.95 -6.79 -17.12
N TYR A 296 -11.14 -5.74 -17.31
CA TYR A 296 -11.61 -4.36 -17.35
C TYR A 296 -12.70 -4.16 -18.38
N GLU A 297 -12.51 -4.65 -19.62
CA GLU A 297 -13.48 -4.48 -20.69
C GLU A 297 -14.80 -5.22 -20.43
N GLU A 298 -14.74 -6.43 -19.85
CA GLU A 298 -15.93 -7.21 -19.50
C GLU A 298 -16.75 -6.48 -18.39
N VAL A 299 -16.07 -5.94 -17.37
CA VAL A 299 -16.72 -5.14 -16.31
C VAL A 299 -17.26 -3.82 -16.86
N ARG A 300 -16.53 -3.16 -17.76
CA ARG A 300 -16.98 -1.94 -18.43
C ARG A 300 -18.29 -2.17 -19.19
N GLN A 301 -18.36 -3.26 -19.94
CA GLN A 301 -19.58 -3.63 -20.69
C GLN A 301 -20.74 -3.92 -19.74
N TRP A 302 -20.50 -4.62 -18.65
CA TRP A 302 -21.49 -4.87 -17.62
C TRP A 302 -22.00 -3.57 -17.00
N LEU A 303 -21.11 -2.72 -16.50
CA LEU A 303 -21.46 -1.45 -15.83
C LEU A 303 -22.14 -0.46 -16.78
N ALA A 304 -21.89 -0.53 -18.10
CA ALA A 304 -22.58 0.29 -19.10
C ALA A 304 -24.09 -0.04 -19.22
N THR A 305 -24.54 -1.17 -18.70
CA THR A 305 -25.96 -1.57 -18.68
C THR A 305 -26.66 -1.19 -17.37
N ALA A 306 -26.00 -0.45 -16.50
CA ALA A 306 -26.56 -0.06 -15.20
C ALA A 306 -27.86 0.73 -15.38
N PRO A 307 -28.88 0.43 -14.56
CA PRO A 307 -30.17 1.13 -14.67
C PRO A 307 -30.10 2.61 -14.28
N VAL A 308 -29.12 2.97 -13.45
CA VAL A 308 -28.84 4.32 -13.01
C VAL A 308 -27.35 4.48 -12.69
N GLY A 309 -26.81 5.64 -12.98
CA GLY A 309 -25.41 5.95 -12.76
C GLY A 309 -24.50 5.65 -13.95
N SER A 310 -23.32 6.23 -13.90
CA SER A 310 -22.25 6.02 -14.85
C SER A 310 -20.98 5.60 -14.14
N TRP A 311 -20.20 4.72 -14.77
CA TRP A 311 -18.95 4.26 -14.25
C TRP A 311 -17.82 5.29 -14.41
N SER A 312 -16.91 5.37 -13.44
CA SER A 312 -15.77 6.29 -13.41
C SER A 312 -14.57 5.86 -14.26
N SER A 313 -14.63 4.68 -14.87
CA SER A 313 -13.55 4.05 -15.65
C SER A 313 -12.35 3.55 -14.82
N HIS A 314 -12.47 3.46 -13.50
CA HIS A 314 -11.46 2.84 -12.63
C HIS A 314 -11.99 1.50 -12.10
N LEU A 315 -11.25 0.42 -12.30
CA LEU A 315 -11.66 -0.92 -11.86
C LEU A 315 -10.83 -1.44 -10.70
N GLY A 316 -9.53 -1.15 -10.67
CA GLY A 316 -8.68 -1.65 -9.62
C GLY A 316 -7.19 -1.73 -9.96
N HIS A 317 -6.42 -2.17 -8.99
CA HIS A 317 -4.97 -2.16 -8.99
C HIS A 317 -4.38 -3.19 -8.02
N GLY A 318 -3.08 -3.43 -8.09
CA GLY A 318 -2.35 -4.15 -7.04
C GLY A 318 -2.20 -3.29 -5.79
N ILE A 319 -2.11 -3.94 -4.63
CA ILE A 319 -1.84 -3.27 -3.34
C ILE A 319 -0.69 -3.93 -2.59
N GLY A 320 -0.03 -3.18 -1.73
CA GLY A 320 1.07 -3.68 -0.90
C GLY A 320 1.68 -2.59 -0.05
N LEU A 321 2.97 -2.31 -0.26
CA LEU A 321 3.70 -1.20 0.36
C LEU A 321 3.28 0.18 -0.18
N PHE A 322 2.59 0.20 -1.31
CA PHE A 322 1.92 1.38 -1.85
C PHE A 322 0.44 1.07 -2.03
N VAL A 323 -0.38 2.11 -2.01
CA VAL A 323 -1.82 2.00 -2.23
C VAL A 323 -2.08 1.43 -3.62
N HIS A 324 -1.46 2.01 -4.65
CA HIS A 324 -1.56 1.52 -6.02
C HIS A 324 -0.23 0.90 -6.47
N GLU A 325 -0.27 -0.38 -6.81
CA GLU A 325 0.83 -1.16 -7.36
C GLU A 325 0.41 -1.91 -8.63
N MET A 326 1.35 -2.57 -9.28
CA MET A 326 1.04 -3.60 -10.29
C MET A 326 0.38 -4.81 -9.64
N PRO A 327 -0.53 -5.50 -10.37
CA PRO A 327 -0.99 -5.23 -11.73
C PRO A 327 -2.08 -4.14 -11.78
N HIS A 328 -2.26 -3.50 -12.95
CA HIS A 328 -3.29 -2.49 -13.18
C HIS A 328 -4.49 -3.14 -13.92
N LEU A 329 -5.67 -3.16 -13.30
CA LEU A 329 -6.91 -3.58 -13.96
C LEU A 329 -7.43 -2.43 -14.84
N ASN A 330 -6.70 -2.15 -15.92
CA ASN A 330 -6.84 -0.92 -16.71
C ASN A 330 -6.42 -1.18 -18.18
N PRO A 331 -7.06 -0.60 -19.18
CA PRO A 331 -6.70 -0.83 -20.59
C PRO A 331 -5.38 -0.17 -21.03
N GLU A 332 -4.86 0.79 -20.27
CA GLU A 332 -3.63 1.52 -20.61
C GLU A 332 -2.35 0.71 -20.36
N TRP A 333 -2.44 -0.38 -19.56
CA TRP A 333 -1.34 -1.29 -19.28
C TRP A 333 -1.62 -2.68 -19.83
N ASP A 334 -0.54 -3.43 -20.06
CA ASP A 334 -0.59 -4.78 -20.64
C ASP A 334 -0.36 -5.88 -19.59
N ASP A 335 -0.77 -5.60 -18.34
CA ASP A 335 -0.60 -6.54 -17.25
C ASP A 335 -1.41 -7.81 -17.44
N VAL A 336 -0.79 -8.93 -17.04
CA VAL A 336 -1.40 -10.25 -16.97
C VAL A 336 -1.37 -10.69 -15.52
N LEU A 337 -2.47 -11.20 -14.98
CA LEU A 337 -2.53 -11.69 -13.60
C LEU A 337 -1.56 -12.85 -13.37
N GLU A 338 -0.88 -12.82 -12.23
CA GLU A 338 0.04 -13.87 -11.79
C GLU A 338 -0.35 -14.38 -10.39
N ALA A 339 -0.04 -15.64 -10.12
CA ALA A 339 -0.22 -16.16 -8.77
C ALA A 339 0.69 -15.44 -7.78
N GLY A 340 0.10 -14.96 -6.68
CA GLY A 340 0.76 -14.13 -5.68
C GLY A 340 0.47 -12.62 -5.83
N ASP A 341 -0.19 -12.18 -6.91
CA ASP A 341 -0.73 -10.81 -6.96
C ASP A 341 -1.75 -10.62 -5.84
N VAL A 342 -1.73 -9.45 -5.20
CA VAL A 342 -2.82 -8.99 -4.33
C VAL A 342 -3.43 -7.77 -4.99
N ILE A 343 -4.72 -7.83 -5.27
CA ILE A 343 -5.46 -6.81 -6.02
C ILE A 343 -6.63 -6.25 -5.21
N ALA A 344 -6.86 -4.96 -5.36
CA ALA A 344 -8.08 -4.24 -5.00
C ALA A 344 -8.95 -4.13 -6.25
N VAL A 345 -10.25 -4.41 -6.11
CA VAL A 345 -11.23 -4.37 -7.21
C VAL A 345 -12.42 -3.55 -6.77
N GLU A 346 -12.63 -2.39 -7.38
CA GLU A 346 -13.48 -1.30 -6.89
C GLU A 346 -14.47 -0.74 -7.93
N PRO A 347 -15.36 -1.58 -8.49
CA PRO A 347 -16.40 -1.07 -9.39
C PRO A 347 -17.28 -0.02 -8.68
N ALA A 348 -17.68 1.02 -9.42
CA ALA A 348 -18.42 2.15 -8.89
C ALA A 348 -19.43 2.69 -9.90
N LEU A 349 -20.54 3.26 -9.41
CA LEU A 349 -21.52 4.00 -10.21
C LEU A 349 -21.78 5.35 -9.55
N TYR A 350 -21.80 6.42 -10.34
CA TYR A 350 -22.00 7.78 -9.85
C TYR A 350 -23.12 8.47 -10.61
N ASP A 351 -24.06 9.08 -9.88
CA ASP A 351 -25.15 9.87 -10.42
C ASP A 351 -25.75 10.78 -9.32
N PRO A 352 -26.23 11.96 -9.65
CA PRO A 352 -26.96 12.79 -8.69
C PRO A 352 -28.19 12.09 -8.07
N ALA A 353 -28.90 11.24 -8.82
CA ALA A 353 -30.03 10.45 -8.31
C ALA A 353 -29.62 9.45 -7.23
N LEU A 354 -28.36 9.04 -7.19
CA LEU A 354 -27.77 8.20 -6.14
C LEU A 354 -27.27 8.99 -4.92
N GLN A 355 -27.50 10.30 -4.86
CA GLN A 355 -26.93 11.16 -3.80
C GLN A 355 -25.41 11.07 -3.73
N CYS A 356 -24.74 11.19 -4.85
CA CYS A 356 -23.33 11.08 -5.23
C CYS A 356 -22.96 9.78 -5.98
N GLY A 357 -23.31 8.62 -5.50
CA GLY A 357 -22.95 7.33 -6.08
C GLY A 357 -22.51 6.30 -5.04
N MET A 358 -21.95 5.19 -5.53
CA MET A 358 -21.43 4.13 -4.69
C MET A 358 -20.18 3.51 -5.27
N ARG A 359 -19.31 3.02 -4.38
CA ARG A 359 -18.13 2.23 -4.64
C ARG A 359 -18.10 1.06 -3.68
N ILE A 360 -17.87 -0.13 -4.20
CA ILE A 360 -17.77 -1.35 -3.40
C ILE A 360 -16.51 -2.07 -3.86
N GLU A 361 -15.62 -2.31 -2.95
CA GLU A 361 -14.29 -2.82 -3.24
C GLU A 361 -13.99 -4.08 -2.45
N ASN A 362 -13.36 -5.04 -3.09
CA ASN A 362 -12.84 -6.24 -2.45
C ASN A 362 -11.35 -6.40 -2.73
N ASN A 363 -10.66 -6.95 -1.74
CA ASN A 363 -9.26 -7.35 -1.87
C ASN A 363 -9.17 -8.85 -2.13
N TYR A 364 -8.36 -9.23 -3.10
CA TYR A 364 -8.17 -10.62 -3.49
C TYR A 364 -6.69 -10.97 -3.58
N LEU A 365 -6.36 -12.17 -3.16
CA LEU A 365 -5.10 -12.84 -3.53
C LEU A 365 -5.36 -13.70 -4.77
N VAL A 366 -4.59 -13.49 -5.81
CA VAL A 366 -4.60 -14.36 -7.00
C VAL A 366 -3.84 -15.62 -6.66
N THR A 367 -4.52 -16.75 -6.70
CA THR A 367 -3.97 -18.11 -6.48
C THR A 367 -3.97 -18.89 -7.79
N GLU A 368 -3.29 -20.03 -7.83
CA GLU A 368 -3.32 -20.94 -8.98
C GLU A 368 -4.76 -21.40 -9.34
N ALA A 369 -5.67 -21.45 -8.36
CA ALA A 369 -7.06 -21.86 -8.54
C ALA A 369 -8.02 -20.71 -8.92
N GLY A 370 -7.59 -19.46 -8.82
CA GLY A 370 -8.41 -18.25 -8.99
C GLY A 370 -8.24 -17.28 -7.84
N LEU A 371 -9.29 -16.54 -7.49
CA LEU A 371 -9.24 -15.51 -6.45
C LEU A 371 -9.57 -16.09 -5.06
N GLU A 372 -8.74 -15.73 -4.07
CA GLU A 372 -9.06 -15.86 -2.65
C GLU A 372 -9.50 -14.50 -2.11
N LEU A 373 -10.71 -14.38 -1.58
CA LEU A 373 -11.23 -13.16 -0.99
C LEU A 373 -10.53 -12.87 0.35
N LEU A 374 -9.85 -11.73 0.47
CA LEU A 374 -9.15 -11.30 1.68
C LEU A 374 -10.00 -10.40 2.58
N SER A 375 -11.01 -9.72 2.02
CA SER A 375 -11.87 -8.74 2.70
C SER A 375 -13.33 -9.19 2.73
N PRO A 376 -13.69 -10.24 3.51
CA PRO A 376 -15.05 -10.78 3.58
C PRO A 376 -15.97 -9.88 4.42
N PHE A 377 -15.98 -8.57 4.12
CA PHE A 377 -16.82 -7.61 4.82
C PHE A 377 -18.23 -7.56 4.19
N PRO A 378 -19.29 -7.28 4.99
CA PRO A 378 -20.63 -7.11 4.45
C PRO A 378 -20.66 -6.07 3.32
N LEU A 379 -21.44 -6.37 2.27
CA LEU A 379 -21.59 -5.50 1.09
C LEU A 379 -22.85 -4.61 1.17
N ASP A 380 -23.76 -4.88 2.09
CA ASP A 380 -25.07 -4.24 2.22
C ASP A 380 -24.96 -2.74 2.50
N LEU A 381 -25.85 -1.97 1.85
CA LEU A 381 -25.97 -0.51 2.06
C LEU A 381 -26.66 -0.17 3.40
N ALA A 382 -27.53 -1.04 3.88
CA ALA A 382 -28.27 -0.80 5.12
C ALA A 382 -27.38 -1.08 6.34
N LEU A 383 -27.57 -0.25 7.37
CA LEU A 383 -27.07 -0.52 8.71
C LEU A 383 -28.00 -1.57 9.34
N ALA A 384 -27.56 -2.81 9.46
CA ALA A 384 -28.33 -3.86 10.12
C ALA A 384 -28.33 -3.68 11.64
#